data_2a6e220f20f7b0c7041845be8da0d5e8
#
_entry.id   2a6e220f20f7b0c7041845be8da0d5e8
#
_cell.length_a   1.000
_cell.length_b   1.000
_cell.length_c   1.000
_cell.angle_alpha   90.00
_cell.angle_beta   90.00
_cell.angle_gamma   90.00
#
_symmetry.space_group_name_H-M   'P 1'
#
loop_
_entity.id
_entity.type
_entity.pdbx_description
1 polymer ?
#
loop_
_entity_poly.entity_id
_entity_poly.type
_entity_poly.pdbx_seq_one_letter_code
_entity_poly.pdbx_strand_id
1 'polypeptide(L)'
;FNNGKIQMTGVKNEKQGINTLNKLITKIKNIEKDTLVNIVTDLDFNPQNNKIAMINTDFDCGFKIKREILHRLVTDKGYYSSFEPTIYPGVNIKYYYNKEKQDTGICNCEGRCNGKGKDGFCKKITVAVFNSGKIIITGGQSYDQLNTAYDFISNILENNKNKLILSENK
;
A
#
# COMPACT_ATOMS: atom_id res chain seq x y z
N PHE A 1 -9.00 -18.87 6.67
CA PHE A 1 -9.23 -19.51 5.37
C PHE A 1 -9.19 -21.02 5.55
N ASN A 2 -9.87 -21.77 4.67
CA ASN A 2 -9.97 -23.25 4.75
C ASN A 2 -8.62 -23.99 4.74
N ASN A 3 -7.57 -23.34 4.25
CA ASN A 3 -6.20 -23.90 4.20
C ASN A 3 -5.35 -23.51 5.42
N GLY A 4 -5.96 -23.07 6.51
CA GLY A 4 -5.28 -22.65 7.72
C GLY A 4 -4.57 -21.28 7.66
N LYS A 5 -4.60 -20.61 6.49
CA LYS A 5 -4.00 -19.28 6.36
C LYS A 5 -4.80 -18.23 7.14
N ILE A 6 -4.08 -17.42 7.91
CA ILE A 6 -4.66 -16.30 8.66
C ILE A 6 -4.15 -14.98 8.06
N GLN A 7 -5.06 -14.04 7.83
CA GLN A 7 -4.72 -12.67 7.43
C GLN A 7 -5.22 -11.71 8.51
N MET A 8 -4.33 -10.81 8.92
CA MET A 8 -4.66 -9.75 9.88
C MET A 8 -4.53 -8.39 9.22
N THR A 9 -5.39 -7.45 9.62
CA THR A 9 -5.34 -6.05 9.25
C THR A 9 -5.31 -5.19 10.51
N GLY A 10 -4.89 -3.92 10.40
CA GLY A 10 -4.80 -3.01 11.55
C GLY A 10 -3.65 -3.31 12.51
N VAL A 11 -2.69 -4.13 12.11
CA VAL A 11 -1.51 -4.48 12.91
C VAL A 11 -0.45 -3.39 12.73
N LYS A 12 0.01 -2.80 13.84
CA LYS A 12 0.98 -1.70 13.83
C LYS A 12 2.43 -2.16 13.79
N ASN A 13 2.71 -3.37 14.30
CA ASN A 13 4.06 -3.96 14.29
C ASN A 13 3.97 -5.49 14.40
N GLU A 14 5.07 -6.15 14.08
CA GLU A 14 5.15 -7.62 14.04
C GLU A 14 4.87 -8.27 15.41
N LYS A 15 5.36 -7.68 16.49
CA LYS A 15 5.14 -8.18 17.86
C LYS A 15 3.66 -8.22 18.22
N GLN A 16 2.91 -7.17 17.86
CA GLN A 16 1.45 -7.13 18.05
C GLN A 16 0.76 -8.22 17.22
N GLY A 17 1.21 -8.46 16.00
CA GLY A 17 0.68 -9.52 15.14
C GLY A 17 0.87 -10.89 15.76
N ILE A 18 2.09 -11.22 16.18
CA ILE A 18 2.44 -12.50 16.82
C ILE A 18 1.62 -12.70 18.11
N ASN A 19 1.53 -11.68 18.96
CA ASN A 19 0.73 -11.77 20.18
C ASN A 19 -0.75 -12.03 19.91
N THR A 20 -1.30 -11.42 18.87
CA THR A 20 -2.70 -11.61 18.47
C THR A 20 -2.92 -13.03 17.94
N LEU A 21 -2.00 -13.57 17.15
CA LEU A 21 -2.06 -14.96 16.69
C LEU A 21 -1.99 -15.96 17.84
N ASN A 22 -1.06 -15.77 18.78
CA ASN A 22 -0.95 -16.63 19.95
C ASN A 22 -2.24 -16.65 20.78
N LYS A 23 -2.89 -15.49 20.96
CA LYS A 23 -4.19 -15.42 21.64
C LYS A 23 -5.29 -16.17 20.88
N LEU A 24 -5.30 -16.07 19.54
CA LEU A 24 -6.25 -16.78 18.70
C LEU A 24 -6.08 -18.29 18.81
N ILE A 25 -4.83 -18.78 18.71
CA ILE A 25 -4.49 -20.21 18.84
C ILE A 25 -4.90 -20.75 20.21
N THR A 26 -4.60 -20.00 21.28
CA THR A 26 -5.02 -20.38 22.64
C THR A 26 -6.55 -20.52 22.74
N LYS A 27 -7.29 -19.58 22.15
CA LYS A 27 -8.76 -19.67 22.14
C LYS A 27 -9.27 -20.88 21.35
N ILE A 28 -8.68 -21.18 20.19
CA ILE A 28 -9.05 -22.35 19.38
C ILE A 28 -8.81 -23.63 20.22
N LYS A 29 -7.64 -23.78 20.83
CA LYS A 29 -7.29 -24.95 21.69
C LYS A 29 -8.29 -25.12 22.84
N ASN A 30 -8.72 -24.04 23.47
CA ASN A 30 -9.72 -24.11 24.54
C ASN A 30 -11.08 -24.56 24.00
N ILE A 31 -11.55 -24.02 22.89
CA ILE A 31 -12.83 -24.42 22.26
C ILE A 31 -12.78 -25.90 21.86
N GLU A 32 -11.69 -26.37 21.25
CA GLU A 32 -11.55 -27.80 20.91
C GLU A 32 -11.61 -28.70 22.13
N LYS A 33 -10.98 -28.27 23.23
CA LYS A 33 -11.02 -29.00 24.50
C LYS A 33 -12.44 -29.03 25.11
N ASP A 34 -13.15 -27.90 25.06
CA ASP A 34 -14.47 -27.78 25.66
C ASP A 34 -15.57 -28.47 24.83
N THR A 35 -15.42 -28.49 23.52
CA THR A 35 -16.43 -29.03 22.59
C THR A 35 -16.13 -30.45 22.10
N LEU A 36 -14.90 -30.93 22.30
CA LEU A 36 -14.35 -32.20 21.74
C LEU A 36 -14.43 -32.27 20.20
N VAL A 37 -14.45 -31.10 19.54
CA VAL A 37 -14.49 -30.96 18.09
C VAL A 37 -13.14 -30.45 17.60
N ASN A 38 -12.50 -31.18 16.71
CA ASN A 38 -11.27 -30.72 16.04
C ASN A 38 -11.63 -29.65 15.01
N ILE A 39 -11.21 -28.41 15.27
CA ILE A 39 -11.44 -27.26 14.39
C ILE A 39 -10.29 -27.15 13.38
N VAL A 40 -9.06 -27.51 13.80
CA VAL A 40 -7.85 -27.43 13.00
C VAL A 40 -7.07 -28.72 13.13
N THR A 41 -6.55 -29.22 12.03
CA THR A 41 -5.76 -30.48 12.01
C THR A 41 -4.37 -30.33 12.64
N ASP A 42 -3.81 -29.13 12.59
CA ASP A 42 -2.50 -28.81 13.17
C ASP A 42 -2.53 -27.38 13.71
N LEU A 43 -2.25 -27.23 15.00
CA LEU A 43 -2.19 -25.96 15.71
C LEU A 43 -0.76 -25.47 15.94
N ASP A 44 0.22 -26.09 15.29
CA ASP A 44 1.62 -25.64 15.38
C ASP A 44 1.81 -24.37 14.57
N PHE A 45 1.82 -23.26 15.30
CA PHE A 45 2.10 -21.95 14.73
C PHE A 45 3.60 -21.68 14.71
N ASN A 46 4.14 -21.53 13.50
CA ASN A 46 5.52 -21.10 13.31
C ASN A 46 5.56 -19.60 12.95
N PRO A 47 6.04 -18.72 13.87
CA PRO A 47 6.16 -17.28 13.61
C PRO A 47 7.03 -16.93 12.42
N GLN A 48 7.99 -17.80 12.05
CA GLN A 48 8.88 -17.58 10.89
C GLN A 48 8.15 -17.62 9.55
N ASN A 49 6.93 -18.16 9.50
CA ASN A 49 6.08 -18.15 8.32
C ASN A 49 5.26 -16.88 8.15
N ASN A 50 5.43 -15.90 9.04
CA ASN A 50 4.79 -14.60 8.89
C ASN A 50 5.35 -13.84 7.70
N LYS A 51 4.43 -13.22 6.94
CA LYS A 51 4.77 -12.33 5.84
C LYS A 51 3.97 -11.05 5.94
N ILE A 52 4.65 -9.93 5.81
CA ILE A 52 3.98 -8.65 5.58
C ILE A 52 3.35 -8.71 4.19
N ALA A 53 2.02 -8.74 4.16
CA ALA A 53 1.27 -8.78 2.91
C ALA A 53 1.29 -7.40 2.24
N MET A 54 1.10 -6.35 3.04
CA MET A 54 1.06 -4.97 2.59
C MET A 54 1.22 -4.02 3.78
N ILE A 55 1.91 -2.91 3.56
CA ILE A 55 1.98 -1.77 4.48
C ILE A 55 1.19 -0.64 3.83
N ASN A 56 0.36 0.02 4.63
CA ASN A 56 -0.34 1.25 4.26
C ASN A 56 0.22 2.40 5.09
N THR A 57 0.37 3.55 4.48
CA THR A 57 0.73 4.78 5.15
C THR A 57 -0.07 5.94 4.57
N ASP A 58 -0.27 6.98 5.38
CA ASP A 58 -0.91 8.20 4.96
C ASP A 58 -0.18 9.42 5.55
N PHE A 59 -0.31 10.54 4.87
CA PHE A 59 0.19 11.82 5.33
C PHE A 59 -0.64 12.97 4.72
N ASP A 60 -0.39 14.18 5.20
CA ASP A 60 -1.04 15.40 4.71
C ASP A 60 0.02 16.34 4.14
N CYS A 61 -0.17 16.84 2.92
CA CYS A 61 0.77 17.79 2.30
C CYS A 61 0.57 19.24 2.76
N GLY A 62 -0.44 19.51 3.59
CA GLY A 62 -0.69 20.81 4.19
C GLY A 62 -1.41 21.83 3.29
N PHE A 63 -1.93 21.40 2.12
CA PHE A 63 -2.74 22.27 1.26
C PHE A 63 -3.75 21.48 0.41
N LYS A 64 -4.84 22.14 0.02
CA LYS A 64 -5.85 21.55 -0.85
C LYS A 64 -5.34 21.47 -2.29
N ILE A 65 -5.62 20.37 -2.97
CA ILE A 65 -5.03 20.01 -4.27
C ILE A 65 -6.07 20.08 -5.39
N LYS A 66 -5.71 20.75 -6.50
CA LYS A 66 -6.41 20.68 -7.79
C LYS A 66 -6.11 19.33 -8.45
N ARG A 67 -6.98 18.34 -8.23
CA ARG A 67 -6.77 16.94 -8.64
C ARG A 67 -6.66 16.76 -10.14
N GLU A 68 -7.46 17.49 -10.95
CA GLU A 68 -7.44 17.46 -12.40
C GLU A 68 -6.07 17.88 -12.94
N ILE A 69 -5.49 18.93 -12.35
CA ILE A 69 -4.17 19.43 -12.73
C ILE A 69 -3.09 18.41 -12.33
N LEU A 70 -3.18 17.83 -11.13
CA LEU A 70 -2.25 16.79 -10.70
C LEU A 70 -2.32 15.57 -11.63
N HIS A 71 -3.53 15.09 -11.95
CA HIS A 71 -3.71 13.96 -12.85
C HIS A 71 -3.05 14.21 -14.22
N ARG A 72 -3.30 15.35 -14.82
CA ARG A 72 -2.68 15.75 -16.10
C ARG A 72 -1.16 15.80 -15.98
N LEU A 73 -0.65 16.48 -14.96
CA LEU A 73 0.79 16.66 -14.72
C LEU A 73 1.55 15.34 -14.60
N VAL A 74 1.02 14.36 -13.85
CA VAL A 74 1.67 13.07 -13.70
C VAL A 74 1.55 12.22 -14.96
N THR A 75 0.43 12.32 -15.69
CA THR A 75 0.23 11.63 -16.97
C THR A 75 1.18 12.17 -18.05
N ASP A 76 1.35 13.50 -18.14
CA ASP A 76 2.29 14.14 -19.07
C ASP A 76 3.75 13.74 -18.80
N LYS A 77 4.08 13.39 -17.55
CA LYS A 77 5.39 12.85 -17.16
C LYS A 77 5.54 11.34 -17.42
N GLY A 78 4.54 10.68 -17.97
CA GLY A 78 4.56 9.26 -18.31
C GLY A 78 4.16 8.31 -17.18
N TYR A 79 3.69 8.81 -16.03
CA TYR A 79 3.19 7.96 -14.97
C TYR A 79 1.77 7.47 -15.26
N TYR A 80 1.49 6.25 -14.89
CA TYR A 80 0.11 5.77 -14.93
C TYR A 80 -0.72 6.45 -13.85
N SER A 81 -1.79 7.11 -14.25
CA SER A 81 -2.72 7.76 -13.35
C SER A 81 -4.17 7.56 -13.82
N SER A 82 -5.08 7.40 -12.86
CA SER A 82 -6.52 7.39 -13.10
C SER A 82 -7.24 8.35 -12.18
N PHE A 83 -8.21 9.09 -12.71
CA PHE A 83 -9.02 10.02 -11.94
C PHE A 83 -10.45 10.03 -12.45
N GLU A 84 -11.33 9.35 -11.72
CA GLU A 84 -12.78 9.24 -11.98
C GLU A 84 -13.51 9.64 -10.68
N PRO A 85 -13.74 10.94 -10.45
CA PRO A 85 -14.23 11.44 -9.15
C PRO A 85 -15.59 10.88 -8.74
N THR A 86 -16.41 10.41 -9.68
CA THR A 86 -17.71 9.77 -9.42
C THR A 86 -17.59 8.35 -8.87
N ILE A 87 -16.46 7.69 -9.12
CA ILE A 87 -16.17 6.33 -8.67
C ILE A 87 -15.26 6.36 -7.45
N TYR A 88 -14.19 7.16 -7.54
CA TYR A 88 -13.20 7.29 -6.48
C TYR A 88 -12.67 8.73 -6.40
N PRO A 89 -12.76 9.39 -5.24
CA PRO A 89 -12.47 10.81 -5.12
C PRO A 89 -10.97 11.17 -5.19
N GLY A 90 -10.07 10.20 -5.09
CA GLY A 90 -8.62 10.42 -5.17
C GLY A 90 -8.06 10.26 -6.58
N VAL A 91 -7.00 11.00 -6.88
CA VAL A 91 -6.14 10.70 -8.05
C VAL A 91 -5.32 9.48 -7.71
N ASN A 92 -5.51 8.38 -8.43
CA ASN A 92 -4.76 7.14 -8.26
C ASN A 92 -3.54 7.12 -9.18
N ILE A 93 -2.35 7.20 -8.61
CA ILE A 93 -1.08 7.15 -9.34
C ILE A 93 -0.43 5.79 -9.06
N LYS A 94 0.09 5.13 -10.10
CA LYS A 94 0.84 3.88 -9.96
C LYS A 94 2.32 4.15 -10.06
N TYR A 95 3.01 3.93 -8.96
CA TYR A 95 4.45 3.98 -8.85
C TYR A 95 5.00 2.55 -8.96
N TYR A 96 5.93 2.32 -9.90
CA TYR A 96 6.53 1.02 -10.14
C TYR A 96 7.95 1.00 -9.58
N TYR A 97 8.09 0.45 -8.36
CA TYR A 97 9.38 0.28 -7.69
C TYR A 97 10.12 -0.93 -8.24
N ASN A 98 11.39 -0.77 -8.60
CA ASN A 98 12.29 -1.86 -8.95
C ASN A 98 13.69 -1.59 -8.41
N LYS A 99 14.13 -2.39 -7.45
CA LYS A 99 15.43 -2.23 -6.79
C LYS A 99 16.63 -2.51 -7.71
N GLU A 100 16.45 -3.36 -8.73
CA GLU A 100 17.50 -3.80 -9.64
C GLU A 100 17.67 -2.86 -10.84
N LYS A 101 16.70 -1.99 -11.06
CA LYS A 101 16.70 -1.01 -12.17
C LYS A 101 16.65 0.40 -11.61
N GLN A 102 17.02 1.37 -12.46
CA GLN A 102 16.87 2.77 -12.09
C GLN A 102 15.42 3.04 -11.68
N ASP A 103 15.21 3.46 -10.43
CA ASP A 103 13.89 3.67 -9.85
C ASP A 103 13.30 5.01 -10.32
N THR A 104 12.70 4.97 -11.50
CA THR A 104 12.02 6.12 -12.11
C THR A 104 10.56 6.20 -11.72
N GLY A 105 10.01 5.17 -11.06
CA GLY A 105 8.58 5.02 -10.80
C GLY A 105 7.76 4.59 -12.02
N ILE A 106 8.40 4.43 -13.19
CA ILE A 106 7.77 3.95 -14.43
C ILE A 106 8.23 2.52 -14.70
N CYS A 107 7.30 1.66 -15.11
CA CYS A 107 7.63 0.28 -15.41
C CYS A 107 8.38 0.18 -16.75
N ASN A 108 9.63 -0.30 -16.69
CA ASN A 108 10.51 -0.59 -17.84
C ASN A 108 10.94 -2.08 -17.87
N CYS A 109 10.05 -2.96 -17.40
CA CYS A 109 10.26 -4.39 -17.47
C CYS A 109 10.12 -4.90 -18.91
N GLU A 110 10.98 -5.85 -19.27
CA GLU A 110 10.81 -6.60 -20.51
C GLU A 110 9.62 -7.56 -20.35
N GLY A 111 8.64 -7.46 -21.24
CA GLY A 111 7.44 -8.28 -21.21
C GLY A 111 6.36 -7.79 -20.23
N ARG A 112 5.40 -8.68 -19.95
CA ARG A 112 4.20 -8.34 -19.16
C ARG A 112 4.49 -8.31 -17.67
N CYS A 113 4.68 -7.12 -17.12
CA CYS A 113 4.86 -6.92 -15.67
C CYS A 113 3.51 -6.97 -14.94
N ASN A 114 3.41 -7.84 -13.93
CA ASN A 114 2.22 -7.97 -13.08
C ASN A 114 2.24 -7.06 -11.83
N GLY A 115 3.33 -6.33 -11.60
CA GLY A 115 3.49 -5.43 -10.46
C GLY A 115 3.60 -6.11 -9.09
N LYS A 116 3.93 -7.40 -9.04
CA LYS A 116 4.05 -8.15 -7.76
C LYS A 116 5.42 -8.06 -7.11
N GLY A 117 6.43 -7.52 -7.80
CA GLY A 117 7.80 -7.38 -7.29
C GLY A 117 8.53 -8.70 -7.14
N LYS A 118 8.28 -9.65 -8.04
CA LYS A 118 8.94 -10.96 -8.09
C LYS A 118 9.64 -11.14 -9.43
N ASP A 119 10.67 -11.97 -9.45
CA ASP A 119 11.37 -12.40 -10.66
C ASP A 119 11.94 -11.21 -11.47
N GLY A 120 12.50 -10.21 -10.77
CA GLY A 120 13.07 -9.00 -11.39
C GLY A 120 12.03 -7.98 -11.89
N PHE A 121 10.73 -8.24 -11.70
CA PHE A 121 9.65 -7.33 -12.07
C PHE A 121 9.37 -6.27 -10.99
N CYS A 122 8.79 -5.16 -11.43
CA CYS A 122 8.44 -4.05 -10.54
C CYS A 122 7.42 -4.45 -9.46
N LYS A 123 7.53 -3.83 -8.30
CA LYS A 123 6.47 -3.77 -7.30
C LYS A 123 5.60 -2.54 -7.57
N LYS A 124 4.32 -2.77 -7.87
CA LYS A 124 3.34 -1.71 -8.06
C LYS A 124 2.86 -1.18 -6.72
N ILE A 125 3.06 0.11 -6.49
CA ILE A 125 2.61 0.87 -5.34
C ILE A 125 1.54 1.84 -5.81
N THR A 126 0.50 2.02 -5.03
CA THR A 126 -0.55 2.99 -5.34
C THR A 126 -0.42 4.20 -4.43
N VAL A 127 -0.36 5.38 -5.03
CA VAL A 127 -0.42 6.67 -4.35
C VAL A 127 -1.77 7.29 -4.68
N ALA A 128 -2.63 7.47 -3.69
CA ALA A 128 -3.93 8.11 -3.84
C ALA A 128 -3.88 9.51 -3.22
N VAL A 129 -4.13 10.54 -4.03
CA VAL A 129 -4.07 11.94 -3.62
C VAL A 129 -5.47 12.54 -3.63
N PHE A 130 -5.88 13.08 -2.48
CA PHE A 130 -7.22 13.63 -2.28
C PHE A 130 -7.21 15.16 -2.34
N ASN A 131 -8.37 15.73 -2.65
CA ASN A 131 -8.56 17.19 -2.69
C ASN A 131 -8.16 17.89 -1.39
N SER A 132 -8.38 17.25 -0.24
CA SER A 132 -8.04 17.79 1.08
C SER A 132 -6.55 17.98 1.33
N GLY A 133 -5.67 17.40 0.48
CA GLY A 133 -4.23 17.31 0.74
C GLY A 133 -3.80 16.01 1.40
N LYS A 134 -4.75 15.16 1.78
CA LYS A 134 -4.42 13.82 2.28
C LYS A 134 -3.94 12.93 1.17
N ILE A 135 -2.88 12.16 1.46
CA ILE A 135 -2.27 11.21 0.55
C ILE A 135 -2.19 9.85 1.24
N ILE A 136 -2.58 8.80 0.53
CA ILE A 136 -2.48 7.42 1.01
C ILE A 136 -1.54 6.66 0.08
N ILE A 137 -0.55 5.97 0.64
CA ILE A 137 0.35 5.09 -0.11
C ILE A 137 0.07 3.65 0.31
N THR A 138 -0.22 2.78 -0.65
CA THR A 138 -0.58 1.39 -0.41
C THR A 138 0.13 0.44 -1.37
N GLY A 139 0.23 -0.84 -0.98
CA GLY A 139 0.75 -1.89 -1.84
C GLY A 139 2.23 -2.20 -1.64
N GLY A 140 2.97 -1.40 -0.88
CA GLY A 140 4.34 -1.71 -0.47
C GLY A 140 4.40 -2.86 0.52
N GLN A 141 5.53 -3.56 0.55
CA GLN A 141 5.83 -4.65 1.49
C GLN A 141 7.03 -4.36 2.38
N SER A 142 7.73 -3.26 2.12
CA SER A 142 8.85 -2.74 2.91
C SER A 142 8.77 -1.23 3.05
N TYR A 143 9.42 -0.70 4.09
CA TYR A 143 9.54 0.75 4.28
C TYR A 143 10.29 1.44 3.15
N ASP A 144 11.32 0.79 2.59
CA ASP A 144 12.07 1.31 1.45
C ASP A 144 11.15 1.61 0.25
N GLN A 145 10.26 0.67 -0.08
CA GLN A 145 9.27 0.85 -1.14
C GLN A 145 8.30 2.02 -0.88
N LEU A 146 7.90 2.19 0.39
CA LEU A 146 6.99 3.29 0.77
C LEU A 146 7.71 4.63 0.78
N ASN A 147 8.93 4.69 1.31
CA ASN A 147 9.72 5.91 1.35
C ASN A 147 10.02 6.43 -0.06
N THR A 148 10.41 5.55 -0.98
CA THR A 148 10.66 5.95 -2.36
C THR A 148 9.37 6.49 -3.04
N ALA A 149 8.22 5.87 -2.78
CA ALA A 149 6.95 6.38 -3.29
C ALA A 149 6.52 7.70 -2.62
N TYR A 150 6.86 7.88 -1.34
CA TYR A 150 6.65 9.13 -0.60
C TYR A 150 7.51 10.26 -1.18
N ASP A 151 8.81 10.02 -1.38
CA ASP A 151 9.72 11.00 -1.96
C ASP A 151 9.29 11.40 -3.37
N PHE A 152 8.86 10.42 -4.18
CA PHE A 152 8.30 10.66 -5.51
C PHE A 152 7.12 11.65 -5.47
N ILE A 153 6.09 11.38 -4.67
CA ILE A 153 4.90 12.23 -4.67
C ILE A 153 5.18 13.59 -4.00
N SER A 154 5.98 13.62 -2.94
CA SER A 154 6.37 14.85 -2.25
C SER A 154 7.11 15.79 -3.20
N ASN A 155 8.07 15.29 -3.97
CA ASN A 155 8.79 16.06 -4.98
C ASN A 155 7.87 16.62 -6.07
N ILE A 156 6.88 15.85 -6.53
CA ILE A 156 5.90 16.33 -7.51
C ILE A 156 5.07 17.46 -6.93
N LEU A 157 4.58 17.30 -5.70
CA LEU A 157 3.72 18.30 -5.05
C LEU A 157 4.47 19.59 -4.74
N GLU A 158 5.69 19.49 -4.19
CA GLU A 158 6.53 20.65 -3.85
C GLU A 158 6.93 21.44 -5.08
N ASN A 159 7.45 20.78 -6.11
CA ASN A 159 7.90 21.42 -7.34
C ASN A 159 6.78 22.05 -8.16
N ASN A 160 5.53 21.67 -7.90
CA ASN A 160 4.38 22.18 -8.65
C ASN A 160 3.32 22.82 -7.75
N LYS A 161 3.66 23.15 -6.50
CA LYS A 161 2.74 23.67 -5.50
C LYS A 161 1.90 24.83 -6.01
N ASN A 162 2.53 25.80 -6.66
CA ASN A 162 1.85 27.01 -7.19
C ASN A 162 0.75 26.69 -8.21
N LYS A 163 0.89 25.59 -8.96
CA LYS A 163 -0.12 25.13 -9.93
C LYS A 163 -1.20 24.29 -9.28
N LEU A 164 -0.81 23.53 -8.25
CA LEU A 164 -1.64 22.50 -7.63
C LEU A 164 -2.50 23.02 -6.49
N ILE A 165 -2.08 24.09 -5.81
CA ILE A 165 -2.81 24.62 -4.67
C ILE A 165 -4.19 25.14 -5.09
N LEU A 166 -5.22 24.66 -4.42
CA LEU A 166 -6.57 25.19 -4.55
C LEU A 166 -6.66 26.42 -3.67
N SER A 167 -6.70 27.61 -4.28
CA SER A 167 -6.95 28.85 -3.56
C SER A 167 -8.33 28.79 -2.91
N GLU A 168 -8.43 29.03 -1.63
CA GLU A 168 -9.73 29.32 -1.02
C GLU A 168 -10.13 30.71 -1.54
N ASN A 169 -11.14 30.76 -2.41
CA ASN A 169 -11.79 32.03 -2.71
C ASN A 169 -12.35 32.56 -1.37
N LYS A 170 -11.79 33.65 -0.91
CA LYS A 170 -12.35 34.43 0.20
C LYS A 170 -13.68 35.04 -0.18
#